data_e61e525ff920904e2cf3f55d1e8b56e3
#
_entry.id   e61e525ff920904e2cf3f55d1e8b56e3
#
_cell.length_a   1.000
_cell.length_b   1.000
_cell.length_c   1.000
_cell.angle_alpha   90.00
_cell.angle_beta   90.00
_cell.angle_gamma   90.00
#
_symmetry.space_group_name_H-M   'P 1'
#
loop_
_entity.id
_entity.type
_entity.pdbx_description
1 polymer ?
#
loop_
_entity_poly.entity_id
_entity_poly.type
_entity_poly.pdbx_seq_one_letter_code
_entity_poly.pdbx_strand_id
1 'polypeptide(L)'
;LLVAQLITLAFVMLAVTVRFIWRKTCRMPYDAERRRMLKNTALYPAAGLLLSSYGAFIERHQTVRHDYVIPVPHLPPEAAGMVIAQISDVHLGTFFSVEDFDTLLTEVAAGGADVLAVTGDVFDDERLNARAAEVLAAHAANFRDGIWYCIGNHEYYHAGRPIVDCMAGEGRVHVVLNSAERVARRGALYIAGVDYPFARGEAFYAEKTAYFAAAMADVPVDAVTVLLAHHPEFIDDAAAYGGIPLTLTGHTHGSQFGILGQPLFPVFKYTRGMVHIGDSYGYVHTGN
;
A
#
# COMPACT_ATOMS: atom_id res chain seq x y z
N LEU A 1 2.70 -5.01 15.48
CA LEU A 1 2.77 -4.08 16.62
C LEU A 1 2.35 -4.76 17.93
N LEU A 2 1.17 -5.39 17.98
CA LEU A 2 0.64 -6.07 19.18
C LEU A 2 1.62 -7.12 19.74
N VAL A 3 2.24 -7.92 18.87
CA VAL A 3 3.22 -8.95 19.26
C VAL A 3 4.48 -8.33 19.89
N ALA A 4 4.99 -7.23 19.32
CA ALA A 4 6.15 -6.53 19.88
C ALA A 4 5.83 -5.92 21.26
N GLN A 5 4.61 -5.40 21.44
CA GLN A 5 4.14 -4.88 22.72
C GLN A 5 3.97 -5.98 23.77
N LEU A 6 3.41 -7.12 23.41
CA LEU A 6 3.28 -8.27 24.30
C LEU A 6 4.65 -8.82 24.73
N ILE A 7 5.60 -8.88 23.79
CA ILE A 7 6.98 -9.28 24.10
C ILE A 7 7.63 -8.28 25.06
N THR A 8 7.49 -6.98 24.80
CA THR A 8 8.02 -5.92 25.68
C THR A 8 7.39 -5.98 27.07
N LEU A 9 6.07 -6.16 27.14
CA LEU A 9 5.36 -6.32 28.40
C LEU A 9 5.82 -7.57 29.17
N ALA A 10 5.98 -8.71 28.48
CA ALA A 10 6.48 -9.95 29.07
C ALA A 10 7.91 -9.78 29.61
N PHE A 11 8.81 -9.10 28.88
CA PHE A 11 10.16 -8.77 29.35
C PHE A 11 10.15 -7.87 30.58
N VAL A 12 9.31 -6.85 30.60
CA VAL A 12 9.17 -5.93 31.74
C VAL A 12 8.64 -6.70 32.96
N MET A 13 7.61 -7.52 32.78
CA MET A 13 7.04 -8.35 33.86
C MET A 13 8.06 -9.35 34.40
N LEU A 14 8.84 -10.01 33.53
CA LEU A 14 9.90 -10.90 33.91
C LEU A 14 11.00 -10.17 34.71
N ALA A 15 11.45 -9.02 34.22
CA ALA A 15 12.45 -8.17 34.90
C ALA A 15 11.98 -7.71 36.27
N VAL A 16 10.71 -7.30 36.39
CA VAL A 16 10.08 -6.91 37.67
C VAL A 16 9.99 -8.10 38.62
N THR A 17 9.60 -9.28 38.15
CA THR A 17 9.48 -10.50 38.94
C THR A 17 10.83 -10.99 39.42
N VAL A 18 11.82 -11.12 38.56
CA VAL A 18 13.21 -11.51 38.91
C VAL A 18 13.77 -10.53 39.94
N ARG A 19 13.49 -9.24 39.76
CA ARG A 19 13.95 -8.23 40.70
C ARG A 19 13.23 -8.29 42.05
N PHE A 20 11.91 -8.54 42.04
CA PHE A 20 11.15 -8.76 43.30
C PHE A 20 11.72 -9.96 44.10
N ILE A 21 11.97 -11.06 43.43
CA ILE A 21 12.57 -12.25 44.01
C ILE A 21 13.97 -11.92 44.55
N TRP A 22 14.83 -11.27 43.77
CA TRP A 22 16.20 -10.90 44.17
C TRP A 22 16.22 -9.93 45.37
N ARG A 23 15.29 -8.96 45.41
CA ARG A 23 15.12 -8.05 46.56
C ARG A 23 14.73 -8.78 47.83
N LYS A 24 13.94 -9.85 47.71
CA LYS A 24 13.49 -10.65 48.84
C LYS A 24 14.59 -11.60 49.36
N THR A 25 15.49 -12.01 48.50
CA THR A 25 16.59 -12.93 48.80
C THR A 25 17.89 -12.21 49.19
N CYS A 26 18.18 -11.06 48.59
CA CYS A 26 19.45 -10.33 48.75
C CYS A 26 19.20 -8.99 49.47
N ARG A 27 18.91 -8.89 50.72
CA ARG A 27 18.68 -7.64 51.50
C ARG A 27 19.58 -6.47 51.04
N MET A 28 19.23 -5.80 49.95
CA MET A 28 20.01 -4.69 49.36
C MET A 28 19.69 -3.38 50.09
N PRO A 29 20.68 -2.56 50.42
CA PRO A 29 20.46 -1.26 51.03
C PRO A 29 19.65 -0.35 50.11
N TYR A 30 18.90 0.58 50.72
CA TYR A 30 18.09 1.57 50.04
C TYR A 30 18.97 2.53 49.23
N ASP A 31 18.75 2.58 47.91
CA ASP A 31 19.42 3.48 47.01
C ASP A 31 18.39 4.39 46.29
N ALA A 32 18.44 5.69 46.58
CA ALA A 32 17.51 6.69 46.06
C ALA A 32 17.69 6.94 44.57
N GLU A 33 18.92 6.93 44.05
CA GLU A 33 19.22 7.12 42.62
C GLU A 33 18.70 5.95 41.79
N ARG A 34 18.92 4.73 42.28
CA ARG A 34 18.41 3.53 41.65
C ARG A 34 16.87 3.51 41.61
N ARG A 35 16.20 4.03 42.65
CA ARG A 35 14.74 4.17 42.66
C ARG A 35 14.26 5.19 41.65
N ARG A 36 15.00 6.31 41.48
CA ARG A 36 14.70 7.36 40.49
C ARG A 36 14.85 6.80 39.07
N MET A 37 15.96 6.11 38.80
CA MET A 37 16.21 5.44 37.51
C MET A 37 15.10 4.45 37.16
N LEU A 38 14.60 3.68 38.12
CA LEU A 38 13.54 2.70 37.89
C LEU A 38 12.17 3.32 37.67
N LYS A 39 11.86 4.42 38.37
CA LYS A 39 10.64 5.18 38.09
C LYS A 39 10.68 5.74 36.67
N ASN A 40 11.82 6.27 36.25
CA ASN A 40 12.00 6.78 34.90
C ASN A 40 11.90 5.65 33.86
N THR A 41 12.53 4.48 34.11
CA THR A 41 12.45 3.32 33.23
C THR A 41 11.01 2.81 33.06
N ALA A 42 10.15 2.92 34.07
CA ALA A 42 8.74 2.57 33.96
C ALA A 42 7.92 3.51 33.07
N LEU A 43 8.41 4.74 32.79
CA LEU A 43 7.76 5.67 31.86
C LEU A 43 7.87 5.21 30.41
N TYR A 44 8.94 4.50 30.02
CA TYR A 44 9.12 4.06 28.64
C TYR A 44 8.04 3.09 28.15
N PRO A 45 7.68 2.01 28.91
CA PRO A 45 6.55 1.16 28.52
C PRO A 45 5.23 1.89 28.49
N ALA A 46 4.99 2.82 29.44
CA ALA A 46 3.77 3.62 29.45
C ALA A 46 3.68 4.54 28.24
N ALA A 47 4.78 5.23 27.88
CA ALA A 47 4.84 6.05 26.67
C ALA A 47 4.67 5.20 25.40
N GLY A 48 5.32 4.02 25.35
CA GLY A 48 5.16 3.08 24.25
C GLY A 48 3.70 2.61 24.10
N LEU A 49 3.04 2.28 25.21
CA LEU A 49 1.63 1.87 25.20
C LEU A 49 0.72 3.01 24.72
N LEU A 50 0.94 4.23 25.19
CA LEU A 50 0.16 5.40 24.77
C LEU A 50 0.34 5.70 23.28
N LEU A 51 1.58 5.72 22.78
CA LEU A 51 1.87 5.95 21.36
C LEU A 51 1.25 4.85 20.47
N SER A 52 1.37 3.61 20.91
CA SER A 52 0.78 2.49 20.16
C SER A 52 -0.74 2.49 20.19
N SER A 53 -1.33 2.89 21.31
CA SER A 53 -2.79 3.06 21.42
C SER A 53 -3.27 4.21 20.53
N TYR A 54 -2.53 5.31 20.47
CA TYR A 54 -2.83 6.42 19.57
C TYR A 54 -2.83 5.96 18.10
N GLY A 55 -1.77 5.28 17.65
CA GLY A 55 -1.69 4.72 16.29
C GLY A 55 -2.80 3.71 15.99
N ALA A 56 -3.09 2.82 16.95
CA ALA A 56 -4.09 1.76 16.76
C ALA A 56 -5.55 2.25 16.77
N PHE A 57 -5.88 3.31 17.47
CA PHE A 57 -7.27 3.74 17.68
C PHE A 57 -7.62 5.11 17.10
N ILE A 58 -6.62 5.94 16.80
CA ILE A 58 -6.86 7.32 16.31
C ILE A 58 -6.25 7.50 14.93
N GLU A 59 -4.94 7.30 14.78
CA GLU A 59 -4.21 7.60 13.54
C GLU A 59 -4.69 6.76 12.35
N ARG A 60 -5.05 5.50 12.56
CA ARG A 60 -5.56 4.59 11.51
C ARG A 60 -6.83 5.07 10.81
N HIS A 61 -7.59 6.00 11.40
CA HIS A 61 -8.78 6.59 10.81
C HIS A 61 -8.52 7.94 10.14
N GLN A 62 -7.27 8.37 10.06
CA GLN A 62 -6.90 9.62 9.43
C GLN A 62 -6.38 9.38 8.02
N THR A 63 -7.22 9.61 7.02
CA THR A 63 -6.80 9.61 5.63
C THR A 63 -6.01 10.88 5.32
N VAL A 64 -4.82 10.74 4.76
CA VAL A 64 -3.98 11.86 4.32
C VAL A 64 -3.91 11.86 2.80
N ARG A 65 -4.40 12.94 2.18
CA ARG A 65 -4.32 13.12 0.75
C ARG A 65 -3.03 13.82 0.36
N HIS A 66 -2.35 13.27 -0.62
CA HIS A 66 -1.17 13.85 -1.25
C HIS A 66 -1.47 14.13 -2.73
N ASP A 67 -1.35 15.38 -3.15
CA ASP A 67 -1.58 15.79 -4.53
C ASP A 67 -0.26 16.08 -5.24
N TYR A 68 -0.10 15.52 -6.45
CA TYR A 68 1.05 15.73 -7.30
C TYR A 68 0.62 16.12 -8.71
N VAL A 69 1.39 16.98 -9.34
CA VAL A 69 1.23 17.30 -10.76
C VAL A 69 2.37 16.64 -11.53
N ILE A 70 2.03 15.73 -12.41
CA ILE A 70 2.99 14.98 -13.22
C ILE A 70 3.06 15.60 -14.62
N PRO A 71 4.17 16.24 -15.01
CA PRO A 71 4.37 16.69 -16.36
C PRO A 71 4.64 15.48 -17.28
N VAL A 72 3.80 15.31 -18.28
CA VAL A 72 3.90 14.17 -19.20
C VAL A 72 4.19 14.69 -20.60
N PRO A 73 5.41 14.46 -21.14
CA PRO A 73 5.72 14.78 -22.52
C PRO A 73 4.81 14.01 -23.49
N HIS A 74 4.38 14.67 -24.56
CA HIS A 74 3.55 14.06 -25.61
C HIS A 74 2.21 13.47 -25.14
N LEU A 75 1.70 13.95 -23.98
CA LEU A 75 0.37 13.54 -23.49
C LEU A 75 -0.69 13.87 -24.54
N PRO A 76 -1.59 12.91 -24.89
CA PRO A 76 -2.74 13.21 -25.72
C PRO A 76 -3.55 14.39 -25.17
N PRO A 77 -3.96 15.34 -26.01
CA PRO A 77 -4.73 16.51 -25.54
C PRO A 77 -5.98 16.14 -24.74
N GLU A 78 -6.61 15.02 -25.09
CA GLU A 78 -7.81 14.48 -24.42
C GLU A 78 -7.52 13.96 -23.01
N ALA A 79 -6.26 13.68 -22.69
CA ALA A 79 -5.81 13.26 -21.37
C ALA A 79 -5.27 14.41 -20.52
N ALA A 80 -5.13 15.61 -21.08
CA ALA A 80 -4.65 16.77 -20.33
C ALA A 80 -5.58 17.11 -19.16
N GLY A 81 -4.99 17.30 -17.98
CA GLY A 81 -5.75 17.62 -16.77
C GLY A 81 -6.52 16.44 -16.16
N MET A 82 -6.31 15.21 -16.65
CA MET A 82 -6.89 14.02 -16.03
C MET A 82 -6.37 13.86 -14.59
N VAL A 83 -7.26 13.52 -13.69
CA VAL A 83 -6.94 13.27 -12.27
C VAL A 83 -7.04 11.77 -11.99
N ILE A 84 -5.95 11.17 -11.54
CA ILE A 84 -5.90 9.78 -11.09
C ILE A 84 -5.78 9.79 -9.57
N ALA A 85 -6.74 9.19 -8.87
CA ALA A 85 -6.61 8.86 -7.46
C ALA A 85 -6.03 7.45 -7.32
N GLN A 86 -5.18 7.25 -6.34
CA GLN A 86 -4.64 5.93 -6.00
C GLN A 86 -5.04 5.54 -4.59
N ILE A 87 -5.48 4.30 -4.42
CA ILE A 87 -5.56 3.59 -3.13
C ILE A 87 -4.78 2.28 -3.24
N SER A 88 -4.25 1.79 -2.12
CA SER A 88 -3.44 0.57 -2.07
C SER A 88 -3.38 0.02 -0.66
N ASP A 89 -3.16 -1.28 -0.54
CA ASP A 89 -2.86 -1.91 0.75
C ASP A 89 -3.92 -1.62 1.83
N VAL A 90 -5.18 -1.74 1.45
CA VAL A 90 -6.35 -1.47 2.33
C VAL A 90 -6.48 -2.56 3.40
N HIS A 91 -6.16 -3.82 3.07
CA HIS A 91 -6.20 -4.96 3.98
C HIS A 91 -7.49 -5.07 4.78
N LEU A 92 -8.60 -5.24 4.05
CA LEU A 92 -9.92 -5.39 4.66
C LEU A 92 -9.95 -6.54 5.67
N GLY A 93 -10.38 -6.25 6.90
CA GLY A 93 -10.39 -7.23 7.98
C GLY A 93 -10.76 -6.61 9.32
N THR A 94 -10.13 -7.08 10.39
CA THR A 94 -10.45 -6.67 11.76
C THR A 94 -10.21 -5.17 12.01
N PHE A 95 -9.26 -4.54 11.32
CA PHE A 95 -8.86 -3.17 11.58
C PHE A 95 -9.40 -2.16 10.57
N PHE A 96 -9.84 -2.61 9.42
CA PHE A 96 -10.44 -1.79 8.38
C PHE A 96 -11.66 -2.52 7.82
N SER A 97 -12.84 -2.03 8.13
CA SER A 97 -14.10 -2.68 7.79
C SER A 97 -14.53 -2.37 6.35
N VAL A 98 -15.56 -3.06 5.86
CA VAL A 98 -16.18 -2.75 4.56
C VAL A 98 -16.87 -1.38 4.59
N GLU A 99 -17.37 -0.96 5.75
CA GLU A 99 -17.97 0.36 5.97
C GLU A 99 -16.92 1.47 5.94
N ASP A 100 -15.71 1.23 6.49
CA ASP A 100 -14.57 2.15 6.38
C ASP A 100 -14.12 2.27 4.91
N PHE A 101 -14.14 1.15 4.18
CA PHE A 101 -13.81 1.13 2.76
C PHE A 101 -14.81 1.92 1.90
N ASP A 102 -16.10 1.78 2.14
CA ASP A 102 -17.14 2.55 1.48
C ASP A 102 -16.98 4.06 1.74
N THR A 103 -16.64 4.41 2.98
CA THR A 103 -16.33 5.80 3.38
C THR A 103 -15.11 6.32 2.62
N LEU A 104 -14.01 5.57 2.58
CA LEU A 104 -12.79 5.92 1.83
C LEU A 104 -13.09 6.15 0.35
N LEU A 105 -13.83 5.25 -0.29
CA LEU A 105 -14.20 5.37 -1.70
C LEU A 105 -15.08 6.61 -1.96
N THR A 106 -15.99 6.94 -1.02
CA THR A 106 -16.82 8.15 -1.07
C THR A 106 -15.96 9.40 -0.99
N GLU A 107 -14.99 9.45 -0.07
CA GLU A 107 -14.06 10.57 0.08
C GLU A 107 -13.18 10.75 -1.16
N VAL A 108 -12.65 9.65 -1.70
CA VAL A 108 -11.83 9.67 -2.93
C VAL A 108 -12.66 10.17 -4.11
N ALA A 109 -13.89 9.71 -4.27
CA ALA A 109 -14.79 10.16 -5.34
C ALA A 109 -15.13 11.67 -5.21
N ALA A 110 -15.34 12.14 -3.98
CA ALA A 110 -15.57 13.56 -3.71
C ALA A 110 -14.36 14.44 -4.07
N GLY A 111 -13.16 13.86 -4.15
CA GLY A 111 -11.95 14.50 -4.63
C GLY A 111 -11.93 14.83 -6.12
N GLY A 112 -12.91 14.38 -6.90
CA GLY A 112 -13.08 14.71 -8.32
C GLY A 112 -12.10 13.98 -9.25
N ALA A 113 -11.65 12.79 -8.88
CA ALA A 113 -10.80 11.97 -9.73
C ALA A 113 -11.58 11.43 -10.95
N ASP A 114 -10.91 11.38 -12.09
CA ASP A 114 -11.44 10.75 -13.31
C ASP A 114 -11.25 9.24 -13.28
N VAL A 115 -10.13 8.77 -12.70
CA VAL A 115 -9.72 7.38 -12.56
C VAL A 115 -9.47 7.08 -11.09
N LEU A 116 -9.93 5.92 -10.63
CA LEU A 116 -9.44 5.31 -9.40
C LEU A 116 -8.48 4.15 -9.76
N ALA A 117 -7.23 4.29 -9.41
CA ALA A 117 -6.22 3.22 -9.50
C ALA A 117 -6.12 2.48 -8.17
N VAL A 118 -6.37 1.18 -8.19
CA VAL A 118 -6.23 0.29 -7.03
C VAL A 118 -5.03 -0.61 -7.25
N THR A 119 -4.00 -0.43 -6.43
CA THR A 119 -2.72 -1.11 -6.62
C THR A 119 -2.51 -2.30 -5.68
N GLY A 120 -3.58 -3.11 -5.50
CA GLY A 120 -3.55 -4.39 -4.83
C GLY A 120 -3.72 -4.35 -3.31
N ASP A 121 -3.74 -5.54 -2.71
CA ASP A 121 -3.86 -5.80 -1.28
C ASP A 121 -5.10 -5.17 -0.64
N VAL A 122 -6.25 -5.35 -1.29
CA VAL A 122 -7.57 -4.95 -0.77
C VAL A 122 -8.23 -6.11 -0.02
N PHE A 123 -8.20 -7.32 -0.61
CA PHE A 123 -8.96 -8.49 -0.17
C PHE A 123 -8.13 -9.38 0.77
N ASP A 124 -8.30 -9.20 2.07
CA ASP A 124 -7.50 -9.86 3.11
C ASP A 124 -8.32 -10.75 4.08
N ASP A 125 -9.64 -10.70 4.01
CA ASP A 125 -10.55 -11.55 4.79
C ASP A 125 -11.62 -12.18 3.87
N GLU A 126 -11.53 -13.51 3.68
CA GLU A 126 -12.44 -14.26 2.79
C GLU A 126 -13.93 -14.00 3.07
N ARG A 127 -14.28 -13.72 4.32
CA ARG A 127 -15.68 -13.46 4.73
C ARG A 127 -16.19 -12.11 4.25
N LEU A 128 -15.28 -11.16 3.99
CA LEU A 128 -15.59 -9.79 3.60
C LEU A 128 -15.42 -9.55 2.10
N ASN A 129 -14.60 -10.38 1.41
CA ASN A 129 -14.18 -10.15 0.04
C ASN A 129 -15.34 -9.90 -0.93
N ALA A 130 -16.38 -10.73 -0.92
CA ALA A 130 -17.51 -10.58 -1.83
C ALA A 130 -18.23 -9.24 -1.63
N ARG A 131 -18.50 -8.86 -0.38
CA ARG A 131 -19.15 -7.59 -0.06
C ARG A 131 -18.27 -6.40 -0.40
N ALA A 132 -16.97 -6.50 -0.17
CA ALA A 132 -16.02 -5.47 -0.52
C ALA A 132 -15.95 -5.24 -2.05
N ALA A 133 -15.99 -6.31 -2.83
CA ALA A 133 -16.07 -6.24 -4.29
C ALA A 133 -17.35 -5.56 -4.79
N GLU A 134 -18.49 -5.87 -4.17
CA GLU A 134 -19.78 -5.21 -4.46
C GLU A 134 -19.70 -3.70 -4.18
N VAL A 135 -19.10 -3.31 -3.03
CA VAL A 135 -18.89 -1.90 -2.65
C VAL A 135 -17.99 -1.21 -3.66
N LEU A 136 -16.83 -1.80 -4.00
CA LEU A 136 -15.91 -1.24 -5.00
C LEU A 136 -16.62 -1.04 -6.34
N ALA A 137 -17.33 -2.05 -6.82
CA ALA A 137 -18.05 -2.01 -8.09
C ALA A 137 -19.22 -1.00 -8.09
N ALA A 138 -19.86 -0.77 -6.95
CA ALA A 138 -20.91 0.25 -6.82
C ALA A 138 -20.36 1.67 -6.99
N HIS A 139 -19.12 1.91 -6.59
CA HIS A 139 -18.46 3.21 -6.78
C HIS A 139 -17.94 3.46 -8.20
N ALA A 140 -17.98 2.46 -9.11
CA ALA A 140 -17.42 2.62 -10.46
C ALA A 140 -18.01 3.83 -11.23
N ALA A 141 -19.31 4.11 -11.04
CA ALA A 141 -19.98 5.25 -11.68
C ALA A 141 -19.50 6.63 -11.20
N ASN A 142 -18.80 6.69 -10.08
CA ASN A 142 -18.27 7.94 -9.53
C ASN A 142 -16.99 8.39 -10.24
N PHE A 143 -16.34 7.51 -11.00
CA PHE A 143 -15.11 7.77 -11.73
C PHE A 143 -15.41 7.74 -13.23
N ARG A 144 -15.27 8.88 -13.91
CA ARG A 144 -15.64 9.02 -15.32
C ARG A 144 -14.91 8.04 -16.24
N ASP A 145 -13.67 7.72 -15.94
CA ASP A 145 -12.81 6.81 -16.71
C ASP A 145 -12.60 5.48 -15.97
N GLY A 146 -13.43 5.20 -14.95
CA GLY A 146 -13.54 3.91 -14.28
C GLY A 146 -12.57 3.66 -13.15
N ILE A 147 -12.69 2.46 -12.59
CA ILE A 147 -11.78 1.90 -11.58
C ILE A 147 -10.86 0.92 -12.28
N TRP A 148 -9.56 1.05 -12.03
CA TRP A 148 -8.52 0.21 -12.59
C TRP A 148 -7.78 -0.53 -11.47
N TYR A 149 -7.70 -1.83 -11.58
CA TYR A 149 -7.23 -2.70 -10.53
C TYR A 149 -6.05 -3.56 -11.01
N CYS A 150 -4.92 -3.52 -10.32
CA CYS A 150 -3.90 -4.55 -10.39
C CYS A 150 -3.86 -5.34 -9.07
N ILE A 151 -3.45 -6.60 -9.15
CA ILE A 151 -3.49 -7.53 -8.03
C ILE A 151 -2.25 -7.39 -7.14
N GLY A 152 -2.39 -7.56 -5.82
CA GLY A 152 -1.30 -7.69 -4.87
C GLY A 152 -1.09 -9.14 -4.42
N ASN A 153 -0.21 -9.34 -3.45
CA ASN A 153 0.07 -10.69 -2.95
C ASN A 153 -1.00 -11.23 -2.01
N HIS A 154 -1.73 -10.37 -1.29
CA HIS A 154 -2.78 -10.79 -0.35
C HIS A 154 -4.00 -11.35 -1.05
N GLU A 155 -4.34 -10.90 -2.24
CA GLU A 155 -5.39 -11.50 -3.05
C GLU A 155 -5.15 -13.00 -3.33
N TYR A 156 -3.89 -13.40 -3.43
CA TYR A 156 -3.53 -14.82 -3.58
C TYR A 156 -3.60 -15.60 -2.27
N TYR A 157 -3.24 -14.96 -1.14
CA TYR A 157 -3.21 -15.63 0.16
C TYR A 157 -4.61 -15.79 0.77
N HIS A 158 -5.54 -14.89 0.48
CA HIS A 158 -6.83 -14.76 1.16
C HIS A 158 -8.04 -14.91 0.24
N ALA A 159 -7.93 -15.78 -0.77
CA ALA A 159 -9.00 -16.09 -1.73
C ALA A 159 -9.60 -14.85 -2.45
N GLY A 160 -8.84 -13.75 -2.54
CA GLY A 160 -9.24 -12.56 -3.28
C GLY A 160 -9.15 -12.73 -4.79
N ARG A 161 -8.27 -13.59 -5.30
CA ARG A 161 -8.08 -13.80 -6.73
C ARG A 161 -9.37 -14.19 -7.46
N PRO A 162 -10.19 -15.17 -7.02
CA PRO A 162 -11.46 -15.47 -7.65
C PRO A 162 -12.45 -14.29 -7.65
N ILE A 163 -12.39 -13.43 -6.63
CA ILE A 163 -13.23 -12.23 -6.55
C ILE A 163 -12.79 -11.21 -7.60
N VAL A 164 -11.48 -11.00 -7.76
CA VAL A 164 -10.92 -10.11 -8.79
C VAL A 164 -11.30 -10.60 -10.20
N ASP A 165 -11.19 -11.92 -10.45
CA ASP A 165 -11.59 -12.52 -11.72
C ASP A 165 -13.10 -12.32 -11.99
N CYS A 166 -13.93 -12.40 -10.96
CA CYS A 166 -15.36 -12.12 -11.05
C CYS A 166 -15.64 -10.66 -11.41
N MET A 167 -14.98 -9.71 -10.75
CA MET A 167 -15.11 -8.27 -11.04
C MET A 167 -14.72 -7.95 -12.48
N ALA A 168 -13.66 -8.58 -13.00
CA ALA A 168 -13.25 -8.43 -14.40
C ALA A 168 -14.33 -8.91 -15.36
N GLY A 169 -14.97 -10.06 -15.06
CA GLY A 169 -16.06 -10.61 -15.88
C GLY A 169 -17.32 -9.74 -15.89
N GLU A 170 -17.59 -9.00 -14.84
CA GLU A 170 -18.75 -8.09 -14.76
C GLU A 170 -18.55 -6.77 -15.53
N GLY A 171 -17.30 -6.42 -15.86
CA GLY A 171 -16.96 -5.23 -16.63
C GLY A 171 -17.20 -3.89 -15.93
N ARG A 172 -17.39 -3.89 -14.61
CA ARG A 172 -17.54 -2.67 -13.80
C ARG A 172 -16.19 -2.11 -13.31
N VAL A 173 -15.20 -2.98 -13.21
CA VAL A 173 -13.83 -2.66 -12.82
C VAL A 173 -12.89 -3.18 -13.91
N HIS A 174 -11.98 -2.34 -14.39
CA HIS A 174 -10.93 -2.74 -15.33
C HIS A 174 -9.82 -3.46 -14.56
N VAL A 175 -9.75 -4.77 -14.68
CA VAL A 175 -8.66 -5.55 -14.07
C VAL A 175 -7.55 -5.71 -15.09
N VAL A 176 -6.42 -5.08 -14.82
CA VAL A 176 -5.22 -5.15 -15.66
C VAL A 176 -4.19 -6.08 -14.99
N LEU A 177 -3.98 -7.24 -15.62
CA LEU A 177 -3.13 -8.30 -15.10
C LEU A 177 -2.26 -8.84 -16.23
N ASN A 178 -0.99 -8.44 -16.27
CA ASN A 178 -0.08 -8.67 -17.38
C ASN A 178 -0.69 -8.25 -18.72
N SER A 179 -1.42 -7.13 -18.70
CA SER A 179 -2.20 -6.62 -19.83
C SER A 179 -2.30 -5.10 -19.75
N ALA A 180 -2.71 -4.48 -20.85
CA ALA A 180 -3.01 -3.07 -20.93
C ALA A 180 -4.31 -2.83 -21.69
N GLU A 181 -5.05 -1.80 -21.28
CA GLU A 181 -6.24 -1.34 -21.98
C GLU A 181 -6.16 0.15 -22.26
N ARG A 182 -6.74 0.56 -23.38
CA ARG A 182 -6.84 1.98 -23.73
C ARG A 182 -7.93 2.65 -22.91
N VAL A 183 -7.60 3.78 -22.29
CA VAL A 183 -8.60 4.60 -21.59
C VAL A 183 -9.52 5.25 -22.61
N ALA A 184 -10.80 4.95 -22.52
CA ALA A 184 -11.79 5.49 -23.45
C ALA A 184 -11.78 7.02 -23.43
N ARG A 185 -11.89 7.64 -24.61
CA ARG A 185 -11.94 9.11 -24.76
C ARG A 185 -10.68 9.88 -24.33
N ARG A 186 -9.56 9.20 -24.02
CA ARG A 186 -8.29 9.83 -23.61
C ARG A 186 -7.18 9.71 -24.69
N GLY A 187 -7.57 9.63 -25.96
CA GLY A 187 -6.61 9.49 -27.06
C GLY A 187 -5.84 8.18 -27.00
N ALA A 188 -4.52 8.23 -27.20
CA ALA A 188 -3.62 7.10 -27.09
C ALA A 188 -3.05 6.93 -25.67
N LEU A 189 -3.90 7.13 -24.66
CA LEU A 189 -3.56 6.84 -23.27
C LEU A 189 -3.97 5.41 -22.92
N TYR A 190 -3.05 4.66 -22.35
CA TYR A 190 -3.25 3.29 -21.86
C TYR A 190 -3.02 3.22 -20.36
N ILE A 191 -3.71 2.31 -19.68
CA ILE A 191 -3.38 1.85 -18.35
C ILE A 191 -2.98 0.38 -18.46
N ALA A 192 -1.76 0.07 -18.08
CA ALA A 192 -1.20 -1.27 -18.01
C ALA A 192 -1.13 -1.75 -16.57
N GLY A 193 -1.21 -3.04 -16.36
CA GLY A 193 -1.01 -3.64 -15.05
C GLY A 193 -0.23 -4.93 -15.11
N VAL A 194 0.54 -5.18 -14.08
CA VAL A 194 1.36 -6.39 -13.92
C VAL A 194 0.90 -7.19 -12.72
N ASP A 195 1.14 -8.48 -12.78
CA ASP A 195 0.91 -9.40 -11.68
C ASP A 195 2.01 -9.28 -10.60
N TYR A 196 1.77 -9.87 -9.44
CA TYR A 196 2.72 -9.90 -8.34
C TYR A 196 3.73 -11.04 -8.53
N PRO A 197 5.05 -10.76 -8.62
CA PRO A 197 6.08 -11.80 -8.76
C PRO A 197 6.36 -12.47 -7.42
N PHE A 198 6.13 -13.78 -7.33
CA PHE A 198 6.35 -14.58 -6.11
C PHE A 198 7.73 -15.24 -6.04
N ALA A 199 8.42 -15.34 -7.17
CA ALA A 199 9.75 -15.91 -7.22
C ALA A 199 10.75 -15.12 -6.36
N ARG A 200 11.90 -15.70 -6.08
CA ARG A 200 12.98 -15.07 -5.31
C ARG A 200 14.30 -15.15 -6.05
N GLY A 201 15.22 -14.26 -5.71
CA GLY A 201 16.55 -14.21 -6.32
C GLY A 201 16.48 -13.93 -7.83
N GLU A 202 17.23 -14.66 -8.63
CA GLU A 202 17.25 -14.47 -10.10
C GLU A 202 15.89 -14.76 -10.76
N ALA A 203 15.15 -15.73 -10.25
CA ALA A 203 13.83 -16.08 -10.78
C ALA A 203 12.81 -14.94 -10.60
N PHE A 204 12.94 -14.11 -9.57
CA PHE A 204 12.14 -12.92 -9.37
C PHE A 204 12.28 -11.94 -10.55
N TYR A 205 13.51 -11.67 -10.98
CA TYR A 205 13.74 -10.75 -12.09
C TYR A 205 13.24 -11.31 -13.42
N ALA A 206 13.37 -12.63 -13.62
CA ALA A 206 12.84 -13.29 -14.82
C ALA A 206 11.31 -13.23 -14.89
N GLU A 207 10.64 -13.52 -13.77
CA GLU A 207 9.17 -13.45 -13.65
C GLU A 207 8.68 -12.02 -13.84
N LYS A 208 9.30 -11.05 -13.16
CA LYS A 208 9.01 -9.61 -13.29
C LYS A 208 9.13 -9.13 -14.74
N THR A 209 10.23 -9.48 -15.43
CA THR A 209 10.45 -9.13 -16.83
C THR A 209 9.39 -9.74 -17.75
N ALA A 210 9.01 -10.99 -17.52
CA ALA A 210 7.97 -11.66 -18.31
C ALA A 210 6.59 -10.99 -18.12
N TYR A 211 6.22 -10.63 -16.90
CA TYR A 211 4.96 -9.93 -16.61
C TYR A 211 4.92 -8.55 -17.24
N PHE A 212 6.02 -7.81 -17.14
CA PHE A 212 6.12 -6.48 -17.75
C PHE A 212 6.05 -6.57 -19.29
N ALA A 213 6.76 -7.49 -19.89
CA ALA A 213 6.74 -7.70 -21.34
C ALA A 213 5.33 -8.08 -21.83
N ALA A 214 4.62 -8.94 -21.09
CA ALA A 214 3.24 -9.32 -21.41
C ALA A 214 2.31 -8.13 -21.29
N ALA A 215 2.43 -7.32 -20.23
CA ALA A 215 1.61 -6.12 -20.02
C ALA A 215 1.76 -5.10 -21.16
N MET A 216 2.96 -4.99 -21.73
CA MET A 216 3.26 -4.00 -22.78
C MET A 216 3.12 -4.54 -24.21
N ALA A 217 2.81 -5.85 -24.39
CA ALA A 217 2.84 -6.52 -25.70
C ALA A 217 1.92 -5.88 -26.75
N ASP A 218 0.73 -5.44 -26.34
CA ASP A 218 -0.28 -4.87 -27.22
C ASP A 218 -0.36 -3.33 -27.13
N VAL A 219 0.57 -2.68 -26.43
CA VAL A 219 0.60 -1.22 -26.31
C VAL A 219 1.33 -0.63 -27.51
N PRO A 220 0.72 0.31 -28.26
CA PRO A 220 1.41 0.98 -29.35
C PRO A 220 2.65 1.74 -28.87
N VAL A 221 3.70 1.75 -29.70
CA VAL A 221 5.01 2.35 -29.34
C VAL A 221 4.95 3.83 -29.01
N ASP A 222 4.00 4.54 -29.62
CA ASP A 222 3.75 6.00 -29.46
C ASP A 222 2.69 6.32 -28.40
N ALA A 223 2.16 5.30 -27.72
CA ALA A 223 1.17 5.49 -26.68
C ALA A 223 1.80 5.97 -25.37
N VAL A 224 1.09 6.83 -24.65
CA VAL A 224 1.40 7.17 -23.26
C VAL A 224 0.76 6.13 -22.35
N THR A 225 1.53 5.56 -21.43
CA THR A 225 1.04 4.49 -20.54
C THR A 225 1.23 4.85 -19.07
N VAL A 226 0.20 4.62 -18.27
CA VAL A 226 0.30 4.59 -16.80
C VAL A 226 0.39 3.12 -16.39
N LEU A 227 1.43 2.76 -15.63
CA LEU A 227 1.62 1.40 -15.13
C LEU A 227 1.10 1.25 -13.70
N LEU A 228 0.28 0.25 -13.48
CA LEU A 228 -0.14 -0.19 -12.15
C LEU A 228 0.64 -1.46 -11.79
N ALA A 229 1.29 -1.45 -10.65
CA ALA A 229 2.02 -2.60 -10.13
C ALA A 229 1.92 -2.61 -8.61
N HIS A 230 1.73 -3.77 -7.98
CA HIS A 230 1.79 -3.81 -6.53
C HIS A 230 3.24 -3.68 -6.04
N HIS A 231 4.18 -4.41 -6.66
CA HIS A 231 5.59 -4.41 -6.26
C HIS A 231 6.35 -3.18 -6.79
N PRO A 232 7.07 -2.41 -5.95
CA PRO A 232 7.67 -1.12 -6.33
C PRO A 232 8.86 -1.23 -7.30
N GLU A 233 9.50 -2.40 -7.44
CA GLU A 233 10.63 -2.57 -8.36
C GLU A 233 10.26 -2.48 -9.85
N PHE A 234 8.98 -2.50 -10.21
CA PHE A 234 8.54 -2.22 -11.57
C PHE A 234 8.75 -0.77 -12.01
N ILE A 235 9.02 0.14 -11.08
CA ILE A 235 9.40 1.53 -11.38
C ILE A 235 10.65 1.57 -12.27
N ASP A 236 11.62 0.67 -12.03
CA ASP A 236 12.85 0.61 -12.82
C ASP A 236 12.58 0.12 -14.26
N ASP A 237 11.70 -0.88 -14.42
CA ASP A 237 11.34 -1.40 -15.76
C ASP A 237 10.61 -0.34 -16.57
N ALA A 238 9.67 0.36 -15.95
CA ALA A 238 8.92 1.44 -16.57
C ALA A 238 9.84 2.59 -17.03
N ALA A 239 10.78 3.00 -16.18
CA ALA A 239 11.74 4.04 -16.50
C ALA A 239 12.70 3.62 -17.62
N ALA A 240 13.11 2.34 -17.66
CA ALA A 240 13.99 1.80 -18.69
C ALA A 240 13.28 1.61 -20.05
N TYR A 241 11.99 1.29 -20.05
CA TYR A 241 11.19 1.06 -21.24
C TYR A 241 10.95 2.34 -22.04
N GLY A 242 10.67 3.45 -21.36
CA GLY A 242 10.23 4.70 -21.97
C GLY A 242 8.73 4.70 -22.31
N GLY A 243 8.14 5.87 -22.51
CA GLY A 243 6.70 6.00 -22.80
C GLY A 243 5.77 5.72 -21.60
N ILE A 244 6.34 5.44 -20.41
CA ILE A 244 5.62 5.23 -19.15
C ILE A 244 5.96 6.37 -18.20
N PRO A 245 5.25 7.50 -18.25
CA PRO A 245 5.54 8.67 -17.42
C PRO A 245 5.16 8.47 -15.95
N LEU A 246 4.28 7.52 -15.64
CA LEU A 246 3.80 7.29 -14.28
C LEU A 246 3.64 5.80 -13.99
N THR A 247 4.24 5.36 -12.90
CA THR A 247 4.06 4.02 -12.29
C THR A 247 3.50 4.19 -10.88
N LEU A 248 2.37 3.56 -10.60
CA LEU A 248 1.71 3.56 -9.29
C LEU A 248 1.92 2.21 -8.62
N THR A 249 2.45 2.22 -7.38
CA THR A 249 2.78 1.00 -6.65
C THR A 249 2.36 1.05 -5.19
N GLY A 250 2.35 -0.10 -4.50
CA GLY A 250 2.03 -0.25 -3.09
C GLY A 250 3.04 -1.12 -2.33
N HIS A 251 2.53 -2.12 -1.59
CA HIS A 251 3.25 -3.24 -0.98
C HIS A 251 4.12 -2.93 0.24
N THR A 252 4.78 -1.79 0.29
CA THR A 252 5.86 -1.54 1.26
C THR A 252 5.39 -1.06 2.62
N HIS A 253 4.15 -0.56 2.71
CA HIS A 253 3.62 0.12 3.91
C HIS A 253 4.57 1.17 4.50
N GLY A 254 5.34 1.85 3.63
CA GLY A 254 6.37 2.80 4.06
C GLY A 254 7.46 2.19 4.94
N SER A 255 7.73 0.88 4.82
CA SER A 255 8.57 0.03 5.69
C SER A 255 8.01 -0.19 7.10
N GLN A 256 6.73 0.07 7.37
CA GLN A 256 5.96 -0.15 8.62
C GLN A 256 6.58 0.49 9.88
N PHE A 257 7.90 0.53 9.99
CA PHE A 257 8.62 1.12 11.11
C PHE A 257 9.40 2.34 10.66
N GLY A 258 9.03 3.50 11.16
CA GLY A 258 9.69 4.76 10.82
C GLY A 258 9.71 5.75 11.99
N ILE A 259 10.62 6.72 11.94
CA ILE A 259 10.67 7.86 12.84
C ILE A 259 10.68 9.13 11.99
N LEU A 260 9.78 10.06 12.28
CA LEU A 260 9.67 11.33 11.56
C LEU A 260 9.57 11.15 10.02
N GLY A 261 8.83 10.13 9.59
CA GLY A 261 8.64 9.85 8.19
C GLY A 261 9.80 9.14 7.49
N GLN A 262 10.85 8.75 8.20
CA GLN A 262 11.98 8.00 7.65
C GLN A 262 11.88 6.53 8.05
N PRO A 263 12.02 5.59 7.09
CA PRO A 263 12.01 4.17 7.39
C PRO A 263 13.25 3.78 8.22
N LEU A 264 13.04 3.01 9.30
CA LEU A 264 14.16 2.51 10.12
C LEU A 264 14.86 1.32 9.46
N PHE A 265 14.12 0.52 8.72
CA PHE A 265 14.61 -0.71 8.06
C PHE A 265 14.11 -0.76 6.61
N PRO A 266 14.74 -0.04 5.67
CA PRO A 266 14.35 -0.08 4.27
C PRO A 266 14.70 -1.46 3.68
N VAL A 267 13.69 -2.28 3.43
CA VAL A 267 13.83 -3.61 2.81
C VAL A 267 13.77 -3.49 1.28
N PHE A 268 13.01 -2.52 0.78
CA PHE A 268 12.82 -2.27 -0.63
C PHE A 268 13.68 -1.11 -1.11
N LYS A 269 14.06 -1.12 -2.39
CA LYS A 269 14.76 -0.02 -3.04
C LYS A 269 13.95 1.28 -2.97
N TYR A 270 12.65 1.18 -3.19
CA TYR A 270 11.68 2.26 -3.08
C TYR A 270 10.69 1.94 -1.99
N THR A 271 10.59 2.78 -0.97
CA THR A 271 9.80 2.47 0.22
C THR A 271 8.55 3.32 0.37
N ARG A 272 8.56 4.55 -0.16
CA ARG A 272 7.43 5.48 -0.04
C ARG A 272 7.59 6.72 -0.91
N GLY A 273 6.44 7.29 -1.30
CA GLY A 273 6.37 8.61 -1.93
C GLY A 273 6.84 8.62 -3.38
N MET A 274 7.10 9.82 -3.89
CA MET A 274 7.44 10.03 -5.29
C MET A 274 8.92 9.75 -5.57
N VAL A 275 9.15 8.99 -6.63
CA VAL A 275 10.48 8.68 -7.21
C VAL A 275 10.51 9.26 -8.62
N HIS A 276 11.62 9.86 -9.03
CA HIS A 276 11.80 10.41 -10.37
C HIS A 276 13.04 9.82 -11.02
N ILE A 277 12.89 9.19 -12.18
CA ILE A 277 13.96 8.53 -12.92
C ILE A 277 13.83 8.93 -14.40
N GLY A 278 14.76 9.77 -14.89
CA GLY A 278 14.66 10.31 -16.25
C GLY A 278 13.38 11.09 -16.46
N ASP A 279 12.57 10.68 -17.43
CA ASP A 279 11.26 11.28 -17.74
C ASP A 279 10.08 10.54 -17.07
N SER A 280 10.38 9.55 -16.22
CA SER A 280 9.38 8.72 -15.54
C SER A 280 9.27 9.05 -14.05
N TYR A 281 8.03 9.00 -13.55
CA TYR A 281 7.70 9.13 -12.14
C TYR A 281 7.17 7.79 -11.62
N GLY A 282 7.63 7.38 -10.46
CA GLY A 282 7.08 6.27 -9.69
C GLY A 282 6.50 6.78 -8.38
N TYR A 283 5.33 6.32 -7.98
CA TYR A 283 4.78 6.61 -6.66
C TYR A 283 4.57 5.32 -5.88
N VAL A 284 5.13 5.28 -4.68
CA VAL A 284 4.98 4.17 -3.75
C VAL A 284 4.02 4.56 -2.65
N HIS A 285 2.83 4.00 -2.67
CA HIS A 285 1.79 4.18 -1.67
C HIS A 285 2.19 3.53 -0.35
N THR A 286 1.76 4.08 0.77
CA THR A 286 2.12 3.60 2.11
C THR A 286 1.02 2.77 2.78
N GLY A 287 -0.06 2.52 2.06
CA GLY A 287 -1.28 1.89 2.56
C GLY A 287 -2.33 2.92 2.99
N ASN A 288 -3.58 2.50 3.01
CA ASN A 288 -4.75 3.26 3.46
C ASN A 288 -5.17 2.85 4.87
#